data_84a271e58ef64b40ac7b7d9c0d00a70c
#
_entry.id   84a271e58ef64b40ac7b7d9c0d00a70c
#
_cell.length_a   1.000
_cell.length_b   1.000
_cell.length_c   1.000
_cell.angle_alpha   90.00
_cell.angle_beta   90.00
_cell.angle_gamma   90.00
#
_symmetry.space_group_name_H-M   'P 1'
#
loop_
_entity.id
_entity.type
_entity.pdbx_description
1 polymer ?
#
loop_
_entity_poly.entity_id
_entity_poly.type
_entity_poly.pdbx_seq_one_letter_code
_entity_poly.pdbx_strand_id
1 'polypeptide(L)'
;MTTTIPLLHDNHNHVSLYAAFSSCIDISRSAPDAALALLRGLPEDRLSVVRGWKSFELPMTSEELSSLPPIILINFSLHGFVVSDSGVPFLETTVPEVASMRNDQAWCEANVPPIFAAYCGLAGLDAKKLGEYIDRMLPLGIGSSDEMTVPTIQALDVCSSSPYDKRLNYWVAPALYEKMDIARRGLVSGIKLFLDGAVGSRSAAIEGPWIGPGKAMFTYADDVLLAILRRAGAYGTGLSAHAIGELAIEQALSAIEVAVREGARFRTIRLEHVQYIDVNQARRAKDLGIVLSMQPNFTSDSIDYTDRLTESYLKRNNPFRMLIDEVGFEPGRDMLFGSDGMPDGIAYAATQALFPAYPSQRLSLDELVAGYGTAKGVSGTVTLDIDDTERRVSVSGTSPVRLAP
;
A
#
# COMPACT_ATOMS: atom_id res chain seq x y z
N MET A 1 -25.30 -15.50 7.20
CA MET A 1 -25.52 -16.00 5.83
C MET A 1 -24.18 -16.55 5.31
N THR A 2 -24.20 -17.72 4.65
CA THR A 2 -22.98 -18.29 4.05
C THR A 2 -23.05 -18.16 2.55
N THR A 3 -21.98 -17.75 1.91
CA THR A 3 -21.87 -17.57 0.44
C THR A 3 -20.50 -18.01 -0.06
N THR A 4 -20.44 -18.47 -1.30
CA THR A 4 -19.19 -18.91 -1.94
C THR A 4 -18.92 -18.00 -3.14
N ILE A 5 -17.70 -17.46 -3.19
CA ILE A 5 -17.24 -16.56 -4.25
C ILE A 5 -15.94 -17.12 -4.85
N PRO A 6 -15.52 -16.73 -6.07
CA PRO A 6 -14.21 -17.11 -6.60
C PRO A 6 -13.08 -16.58 -5.72
N LEU A 7 -11.89 -17.19 -5.83
CA LEU A 7 -10.67 -16.55 -5.33
C LEU A 7 -10.47 -15.21 -6.01
N LEU A 8 -10.04 -14.23 -5.25
CA LEU A 8 -9.99 -12.83 -5.66
C LEU A 8 -8.58 -12.40 -6.07
N HIS A 9 -8.52 -11.34 -6.88
CA HIS A 9 -7.33 -10.60 -7.22
C HIS A 9 -7.22 -9.35 -6.34
N ASP A 10 -6.17 -9.26 -5.54
CA ASP A 10 -5.86 -8.08 -4.73
C ASP A 10 -5.16 -7.03 -5.60
N ASN A 11 -5.87 -5.96 -5.95
CA ASN A 11 -5.34 -4.95 -6.87
C ASN A 11 -4.32 -3.98 -6.23
N HIS A 12 -3.98 -4.15 -4.96
CA HIS A 12 -2.98 -3.35 -4.28
C HIS A 12 -2.37 -4.11 -3.09
N ASN A 13 -1.14 -4.57 -3.25
CA ASN A 13 -0.38 -5.22 -2.19
C ASN A 13 1.12 -4.98 -2.39
N HIS A 14 1.93 -5.21 -1.37
CA HIS A 14 3.40 -5.14 -1.37
C HIS A 14 4.00 -6.52 -1.13
N VAL A 15 3.67 -7.47 -2.02
CA VAL A 15 3.95 -8.91 -1.88
C VAL A 15 5.42 -9.20 -1.63
N SER A 16 6.32 -8.60 -2.43
CA SER A 16 7.76 -8.83 -2.31
C SER A 16 8.33 -8.30 -0.99
N LEU A 17 7.83 -7.15 -0.53
CA LEU A 17 8.24 -6.55 0.73
C LEU A 17 7.76 -7.38 1.92
N TYR A 18 6.47 -7.74 1.95
CA TYR A 18 5.92 -8.57 3.02
C TYR A 18 6.51 -9.98 3.04
N ALA A 19 6.81 -10.57 1.87
CA ALA A 19 7.54 -11.84 1.79
C ALA A 19 8.95 -11.71 2.36
N ALA A 20 9.69 -10.66 2.02
CA ALA A 20 10.99 -10.38 2.62
C ALA A 20 10.91 -10.25 4.15
N PHE A 21 9.88 -9.55 4.65
CA PHE A 21 9.66 -9.35 6.09
C PHE A 21 9.11 -10.58 6.83
N SER A 22 8.78 -11.67 6.16
CA SER A 22 8.24 -12.87 6.82
C SER A 22 9.16 -13.46 7.88
N SER A 23 10.47 -13.22 7.76
CA SER A 23 11.50 -13.64 8.73
C SER A 23 11.94 -12.54 9.70
N CYS A 24 11.38 -11.33 9.60
CA CYS A 24 11.71 -10.24 10.50
C CYS A 24 10.96 -10.37 11.83
N ILE A 25 11.53 -9.74 12.85
CA ILE A 25 10.90 -9.67 14.17
C ILE A 25 9.65 -8.79 14.05
N ASP A 26 8.52 -9.28 14.55
CA ASP A 26 7.24 -8.57 14.54
C ASP A 26 6.83 -8.19 15.97
N ILE A 27 6.76 -6.90 16.26
CA ILE A 27 6.34 -6.38 17.57
C ILE A 27 4.93 -5.79 17.56
N SER A 28 4.18 -5.92 16.47
CA SER A 28 2.84 -5.31 16.30
C SER A 28 1.84 -5.69 17.40
N ARG A 29 2.05 -6.85 18.06
CA ARG A 29 1.21 -7.38 19.14
C ARG A 29 1.88 -7.33 20.52
N SER A 30 3.07 -6.79 20.61
CA SER A 30 3.82 -6.71 21.85
C SER A 30 3.38 -5.49 22.66
N ALA A 31 3.23 -5.63 23.98
CA ALA A 31 3.12 -4.48 24.86
C ALA A 31 4.41 -3.64 24.81
N PRO A 32 4.35 -2.31 25.00
CA PRO A 32 5.51 -1.42 24.85
C PRO A 32 6.75 -1.85 25.64
N ASP A 33 6.59 -2.21 26.92
CA ASP A 33 7.71 -2.64 27.78
C ASP A 33 8.34 -3.96 27.31
N ALA A 34 7.50 -4.91 26.86
CA ALA A 34 7.97 -6.18 26.31
C ALA A 34 8.69 -5.99 24.96
N ALA A 35 8.19 -5.09 24.13
CA ALA A 35 8.83 -4.72 22.87
C ALA A 35 10.20 -4.09 23.13
N LEU A 36 10.31 -3.12 24.06
CA LEU A 36 11.57 -2.47 24.40
C LEU A 36 12.57 -3.46 25.00
N ALA A 37 12.15 -4.36 25.87
CA ALA A 37 13.00 -5.41 26.43
C ALA A 37 13.52 -6.36 25.32
N LEU A 38 12.68 -6.73 24.37
CA LEU A 38 13.08 -7.52 23.21
C LEU A 38 14.12 -6.78 22.36
N LEU A 39 13.89 -5.49 22.05
CA LEU A 39 14.82 -4.67 21.25
C LEU A 39 16.21 -4.57 21.90
N ARG A 40 16.28 -4.41 23.22
CA ARG A 40 17.54 -4.34 23.97
C ARG A 40 18.31 -5.67 24.00
N GLY A 41 17.60 -6.80 23.81
CA GLY A 41 18.20 -8.14 23.79
C GLY A 41 18.63 -8.61 22.39
N LEU A 42 18.55 -7.77 21.35
CA LEU A 42 18.94 -8.14 19.99
C LEU A 42 20.47 -8.19 19.82
N PRO A 43 20.97 -8.93 18.80
CA PRO A 43 22.40 -9.03 18.53
C PRO A 43 23.07 -7.67 18.27
N GLU A 44 24.30 -7.50 18.79
CA GLU A 44 25.09 -6.28 18.60
C GLU A 44 25.99 -6.31 17.35
N ASP A 45 26.17 -7.50 16.74
CA ASP A 45 27.08 -7.74 15.63
C ASP A 45 26.44 -7.65 14.24
N ARG A 46 25.11 -7.46 14.17
CA ARG A 46 24.36 -7.39 12.91
C ARG A 46 23.14 -6.50 13.03
N LEU A 47 22.72 -5.92 11.91
CA LEU A 47 21.48 -5.15 11.84
C LEU A 47 20.27 -6.09 11.96
N SER A 48 19.40 -5.81 12.92
CA SER A 48 18.11 -6.47 13.08
C SER A 48 17.00 -5.62 12.46
N VAL A 49 16.20 -6.24 11.56
CA VAL A 49 15.02 -5.60 10.98
C VAL A 49 13.81 -5.98 11.83
N VAL A 50 13.14 -4.97 12.40
CA VAL A 50 11.98 -5.12 13.26
C VAL A 50 10.80 -4.37 12.65
N ARG A 51 9.64 -5.00 12.56
CA ARG A 51 8.42 -4.41 11.99
C ARG A 51 7.29 -4.31 13.00
N GLY A 52 6.25 -3.56 12.64
CA GLY A 52 5.03 -3.44 13.45
C GLY A 52 5.16 -2.44 14.59
N TRP A 53 6.12 -1.53 14.50
CA TRP A 53 6.28 -0.46 15.46
C TRP A 53 5.14 0.55 15.37
N LYS A 54 4.59 0.91 16.51
CA LYS A 54 3.56 1.93 16.66
C LYS A 54 4.13 3.09 17.48
N SER A 55 4.51 4.15 16.80
CA SER A 55 5.21 5.30 17.41
C SER A 55 4.43 6.00 18.52
N PHE A 56 3.10 5.92 18.49
CA PHE A 56 2.23 6.49 19.52
C PHE A 56 2.13 5.62 20.79
N GLU A 57 2.35 4.30 20.68
CA GLU A 57 2.39 3.37 21.81
C GLU A 57 3.82 3.25 22.39
N LEU A 58 4.83 3.30 21.53
CA LEU A 58 6.24 3.18 21.89
C LEU A 58 7.04 4.30 21.20
N PRO A 59 6.97 5.54 21.70
CA PRO A 59 7.81 6.61 21.18
C PRO A 59 9.29 6.30 21.45
N MET A 60 10.13 6.45 20.42
CA MET A 60 11.58 6.21 20.53
C MET A 60 12.30 7.54 20.68
N THR A 61 12.92 7.75 21.84
CA THR A 61 13.74 8.92 22.11
C THR A 61 15.16 8.76 21.52
N SER A 62 15.88 9.87 21.35
CA SER A 62 17.28 9.81 20.92
C SER A 62 18.16 9.02 21.90
N GLU A 63 17.88 9.09 23.20
CA GLU A 63 18.59 8.34 24.23
C GLU A 63 18.37 6.84 24.09
N GLU A 64 17.10 6.42 23.86
CA GLU A 64 16.79 5.02 23.60
C GLU A 64 17.45 4.52 22.32
N LEU A 65 17.38 5.27 21.22
CA LEU A 65 18.00 4.90 19.95
C LEU A 65 19.53 4.80 20.04
N SER A 66 20.17 5.62 20.90
CA SER A 66 21.63 5.56 21.13
C SER A 66 22.07 4.35 21.96
N SER A 67 21.15 3.81 22.79
CA SER A 67 21.43 2.69 23.69
C SER A 67 21.08 1.32 23.10
N LEU A 68 20.38 1.28 21.97
CA LEU A 68 19.95 0.05 21.35
C LEU A 68 21.04 -0.58 20.44
N PRO A 69 21.05 -1.92 20.32
CA PRO A 69 21.87 -2.60 19.33
C PRO A 69 21.50 -2.18 17.90
N PRO A 70 22.26 -2.62 16.87
CA PRO A 70 21.93 -2.26 15.49
C PRO A 70 20.52 -2.72 15.09
N ILE A 71 19.58 -1.79 15.02
CA ILE A 71 18.20 -2.06 14.61
C ILE A 71 17.72 -1.02 13.60
N ILE A 72 16.83 -1.48 12.72
CA ILE A 72 15.89 -0.65 12.01
C ILE A 72 14.48 -1.05 12.44
N LEU A 73 13.71 -0.09 12.91
CA LEU A 73 12.37 -0.27 13.46
C LEU A 73 11.37 0.36 12.50
N ILE A 74 10.63 -0.49 11.78
CA ILE A 74 9.70 -0.08 10.73
C ILE A 74 8.32 0.08 11.34
N ASN A 75 7.68 1.21 11.06
CA ASN A 75 6.35 1.46 11.58
C ASN A 75 5.28 0.54 10.93
N PHE A 76 4.14 0.47 11.58
CA PHE A 76 3.01 -0.36 11.15
C PHE A 76 2.54 -0.03 9.73
N SER A 77 2.53 1.25 9.33
CA SER A 77 2.08 1.70 8.01
C SER A 77 3.14 1.57 6.92
N LEU A 78 4.35 1.12 7.23
CA LEU A 78 5.53 1.08 6.35
C LEU A 78 6.05 2.46 5.87
N HIS A 79 5.35 3.56 6.18
CA HIS A 79 5.71 4.92 5.75
C HIS A 79 6.71 5.62 6.67
N GLY A 80 7.15 5.00 7.74
CA GLY A 80 8.12 5.57 8.66
C GLY A 80 9.01 4.51 9.29
N PHE A 81 10.17 4.95 9.73
CA PHE A 81 11.11 4.10 10.43
C PHE A 81 11.95 4.92 11.39
N VAL A 82 12.58 4.24 12.34
CA VAL A 82 13.69 4.77 13.12
C VAL A 82 14.86 3.80 13.08
N VAL A 83 16.07 4.33 13.20
CA VAL A 83 17.31 3.56 13.18
C VAL A 83 18.11 3.91 14.41
N SER A 84 18.61 2.90 15.13
CA SER A 84 19.56 3.10 16.24
C SER A 84 20.86 3.70 15.72
N ASP A 85 21.61 4.39 16.59
CA ASP A 85 22.89 4.97 16.22
C ASP A 85 23.85 3.90 15.69
N SER A 86 23.89 2.74 16.34
CA SER A 86 24.66 1.57 15.91
C SER A 86 24.15 0.91 14.63
N GLY A 87 22.90 1.17 14.22
CA GLY A 87 22.30 0.65 12.99
C GLY A 87 22.63 1.46 11.73
N VAL A 88 22.97 2.74 11.90
CA VAL A 88 23.23 3.67 10.76
C VAL A 88 24.29 3.15 9.79
N PRO A 89 25.46 2.63 10.21
CA PRO A 89 26.50 2.17 9.29
C PRO A 89 26.04 1.06 8.33
N PHE A 90 25.04 0.28 8.70
CA PHE A 90 24.50 -0.80 7.86
C PHE A 90 23.61 -0.29 6.72
N LEU A 91 23.08 0.92 6.83
CA LEU A 91 22.17 1.54 5.85
C LEU A 91 22.84 2.59 4.97
N GLU A 92 23.89 3.24 5.42
CA GLU A 92 24.57 4.34 4.72
C GLU A 92 25.04 3.96 3.31
N THR A 93 25.38 2.69 3.07
CA THR A 93 25.79 2.20 1.74
C THR A 93 24.67 2.21 0.71
N THR A 94 23.43 2.08 1.17
CA THR A 94 22.23 2.00 0.29
C THR A 94 21.43 3.31 0.30
N VAL A 95 21.39 3.98 1.45
CA VAL A 95 20.71 5.25 1.68
C VAL A 95 21.63 6.18 2.44
N PRO A 96 22.56 6.86 1.77
CA PRO A 96 23.62 7.67 2.43
C PRO A 96 23.08 8.76 3.36
N GLU A 97 21.94 9.36 3.01
CA GLU A 97 21.32 10.43 3.78
C GLU A 97 20.69 9.96 5.09
N VAL A 98 20.57 8.65 5.33
CA VAL A 98 19.96 8.11 6.54
C VAL A 98 20.65 8.59 7.81
N ALA A 99 21.96 8.80 7.78
CA ALA A 99 22.74 9.27 8.92
C ALA A 99 22.24 10.62 9.47
N SER A 100 21.90 11.54 8.57
CA SER A 100 21.45 12.89 8.92
C SER A 100 19.92 13.04 8.96
N MET A 101 19.18 12.23 8.17
CA MET A 101 17.76 12.44 7.91
C MET A 101 16.83 11.41 8.58
N ARG A 102 17.37 10.39 9.24
CA ARG A 102 16.59 9.27 9.83
C ARG A 102 15.49 9.68 10.83
N ASN A 103 15.59 10.88 11.38
CA ASN A 103 14.60 11.43 12.32
C ASN A 103 13.64 12.44 11.68
N ASP A 104 13.79 12.70 10.38
CA ASP A 104 12.90 13.58 9.63
C ASP A 104 11.82 12.73 8.96
N GLN A 105 10.61 12.76 9.51
CA GLN A 105 9.48 11.99 9.00
C GLN A 105 9.13 12.37 7.55
N ALA A 106 9.17 13.66 7.21
CA ALA A 106 8.86 14.11 5.86
C ALA A 106 9.88 13.58 4.84
N TRP A 107 11.17 13.56 5.23
CA TRP A 107 12.19 12.94 4.39
C TRP A 107 11.96 11.43 4.23
N CYS A 108 11.65 10.71 5.31
CA CYS A 108 11.37 9.28 5.26
C CYS A 108 10.21 8.96 4.29
N GLU A 109 9.11 9.70 4.39
CA GLU A 109 7.94 9.49 3.54
C GLU A 109 8.21 9.88 2.07
N ALA A 110 8.99 10.91 1.81
CA ALA A 110 9.42 11.29 0.46
C ALA A 110 10.39 10.27 -0.18
N ASN A 111 11.05 9.42 0.63
CA ASN A 111 12.04 8.45 0.18
C ASN A 111 11.56 6.99 0.36
N VAL A 112 10.26 6.73 0.38
CA VAL A 112 9.68 5.38 0.51
C VAL A 112 10.29 4.36 -0.46
N PRO A 113 10.41 4.60 -1.79
CA PRO A 113 10.97 3.60 -2.69
C PRO A 113 12.42 3.19 -2.39
N PRO A 114 13.39 4.08 -2.19
CA PRO A 114 14.75 3.69 -1.84
C PRO A 114 14.85 3.02 -0.46
N ILE A 115 13.99 3.41 0.49
CA ILE A 115 13.91 2.80 1.81
C ILE A 115 13.38 1.36 1.69
N PHE A 116 12.34 1.12 0.91
CA PHE A 116 11.84 -0.23 0.62
C PHE A 116 12.88 -1.11 -0.08
N ALA A 117 13.66 -0.53 -0.99
CA ALA A 117 14.78 -1.24 -1.61
C ALA A 117 15.83 -1.68 -0.58
N ALA A 118 16.18 -0.80 0.35
CA ALA A 118 17.10 -1.11 1.44
C ALA A 118 16.54 -2.20 2.36
N TYR A 119 15.26 -2.12 2.76
CA TYR A 119 14.62 -3.14 3.60
C TYR A 119 14.58 -4.51 2.93
N CYS A 120 14.19 -4.56 1.67
CA CYS A 120 14.14 -5.80 0.91
C CYS A 120 15.54 -6.44 0.79
N GLY A 121 16.57 -5.61 0.57
CA GLY A 121 17.95 -6.05 0.54
C GLY A 121 18.43 -6.63 1.87
N LEU A 122 18.13 -5.97 2.98
CA LEU A 122 18.51 -6.40 4.34
C LEU A 122 17.76 -7.65 4.81
N ALA A 123 16.44 -7.69 4.59
CA ALA A 123 15.59 -8.81 4.98
C ALA A 123 15.79 -10.05 4.08
N GLY A 124 16.26 -9.83 2.85
CA GLY A 124 16.52 -10.86 1.84
C GLY A 124 15.26 -11.53 1.31
N LEU A 125 14.88 -11.24 0.06
CA LEU A 125 13.81 -11.93 -0.65
C LEU A 125 14.38 -13.12 -1.43
N ASP A 126 13.76 -14.29 -1.29
CA ASP A 126 14.01 -15.47 -2.11
C ASP A 126 12.69 -16.13 -2.56
N ALA A 127 12.78 -17.09 -3.47
CA ALA A 127 11.61 -17.77 -4.03
C ALA A 127 10.81 -18.55 -2.96
N LYS A 128 11.45 -19.02 -1.88
CA LYS A 128 10.78 -19.71 -0.78
C LYS A 128 9.90 -18.76 0.02
N LYS A 129 10.47 -17.65 0.48
CA LYS A 129 9.71 -16.61 1.22
C LYS A 129 8.55 -16.06 0.39
N LEU A 130 8.80 -15.82 -0.91
CA LEU A 130 7.76 -15.39 -1.83
C LEU A 130 6.63 -16.43 -1.92
N GLY A 131 6.96 -17.69 -2.12
CA GLY A 131 5.99 -18.79 -2.20
C GLY A 131 5.19 -18.94 -0.91
N GLU A 132 5.84 -18.95 0.23
CA GLU A 132 5.19 -19.05 1.55
C GLU A 132 4.22 -17.89 1.80
N TYR A 133 4.58 -16.67 1.38
CA TYR A 133 3.67 -15.52 1.49
C TYR A 133 2.44 -15.67 0.59
N ILE A 134 2.66 -15.97 -0.70
CA ILE A 134 1.57 -16.08 -1.69
C ILE A 134 0.64 -17.26 -1.34
N ASP A 135 1.17 -18.40 -0.88
CA ASP A 135 0.37 -19.56 -0.50
C ASP A 135 -0.44 -19.29 0.78
N ARG A 136 0.07 -18.46 1.70
CA ARG A 136 -0.66 -17.99 2.88
C ARG A 136 -1.88 -17.14 2.52
N MET A 137 -1.88 -16.47 1.39
CA MET A 137 -3.01 -15.63 0.94
C MET A 137 -4.20 -16.46 0.44
N LEU A 138 -3.96 -17.69 -0.06
CA LEU A 138 -5.03 -18.56 -0.59
C LEU A 138 -6.12 -18.86 0.42
N PRO A 139 -5.84 -19.35 1.64
CA PRO A 139 -6.87 -19.58 2.65
C PRO A 139 -7.56 -18.29 3.12
N LEU A 140 -7.00 -17.12 2.82
CA LEU A 140 -7.61 -15.81 3.10
C LEU A 140 -8.48 -15.30 1.93
N GLY A 141 -8.66 -16.11 0.87
CA GLY A 141 -9.49 -15.78 -0.27
C GLY A 141 -8.81 -15.02 -1.41
N ILE A 142 -7.50 -14.79 -1.32
CA ILE A 142 -6.73 -14.06 -2.33
C ILE A 142 -5.87 -15.03 -3.13
N GLY A 143 -6.09 -15.08 -4.44
CA GLY A 143 -5.37 -15.97 -5.35
C GLY A 143 -4.24 -15.29 -6.11
N SER A 144 -4.33 -13.99 -6.36
CA SER A 144 -3.34 -13.21 -7.12
C SER A 144 -3.31 -11.75 -6.65
N SER A 145 -2.26 -11.01 -6.96
CA SER A 145 -2.11 -9.63 -6.51
C SER A 145 -1.39 -8.73 -7.51
N ASP A 146 -1.67 -7.43 -7.44
CA ASP A 146 -0.77 -6.40 -7.95
C ASP A 146 0.31 -6.12 -6.88
N GLU A 147 1.56 -6.32 -7.26
CA GLU A 147 2.74 -5.93 -6.48
C GLU A 147 3.05 -4.47 -6.77
N MET A 148 2.64 -3.58 -5.87
CA MET A 148 2.57 -2.14 -6.15
C MET A 148 3.89 -1.39 -6.07
N THR A 149 4.95 -2.01 -5.55
CA THR A 149 6.28 -1.39 -5.58
C THR A 149 7.35 -2.47 -5.47
N VAL A 150 7.65 -3.13 -6.58
CA VAL A 150 8.83 -4.01 -6.62
C VAL A 150 10.07 -3.18 -6.26
N PRO A 151 10.77 -3.50 -5.17
CA PRO A 151 11.78 -2.58 -4.63
C PRO A 151 13.11 -2.58 -5.38
N THR A 152 13.48 -3.71 -6.01
CA THR A 152 14.77 -3.87 -6.70
C THR A 152 14.63 -4.73 -7.96
N ILE A 153 15.62 -4.63 -8.87
CA ILE A 153 15.71 -5.53 -10.03
C ILE A 153 15.81 -6.99 -9.58
N GLN A 154 16.58 -7.26 -8.53
CA GLN A 154 16.70 -8.62 -7.99
C GLN A 154 15.35 -9.14 -7.46
N ALA A 155 14.58 -8.33 -6.78
CA ALA A 155 13.23 -8.71 -6.34
C ALA A 155 12.32 -9.02 -7.53
N LEU A 156 12.37 -8.21 -8.61
CA LEU A 156 11.64 -8.49 -9.84
C LEU A 156 12.06 -9.82 -10.46
N ASP A 157 13.36 -10.09 -10.55
CA ASP A 157 13.89 -11.33 -11.10
C ASP A 157 13.44 -12.55 -10.27
N VAL A 158 13.43 -12.46 -8.93
CA VAL A 158 12.88 -13.51 -8.04
C VAL A 158 11.40 -13.73 -8.30
N CYS A 159 10.61 -12.67 -8.37
CA CYS A 159 9.16 -12.78 -8.59
C CYS A 159 8.83 -13.34 -9.96
N SER A 160 9.43 -12.80 -11.04
CA SER A 160 9.12 -13.16 -12.43
C SER A 160 9.67 -14.52 -12.85
N SER A 161 10.71 -15.03 -12.19
CA SER A 161 11.20 -16.38 -12.42
C SER A 161 10.52 -17.46 -11.57
N SER A 162 9.66 -17.06 -10.65
CA SER A 162 8.95 -17.97 -9.77
C SER A 162 7.75 -18.65 -10.48
N PRO A 163 7.27 -19.80 -9.97
CA PRO A 163 6.05 -20.43 -10.47
C PRO A 163 4.79 -19.57 -10.20
N TYR A 164 4.92 -18.49 -9.44
CA TYR A 164 3.84 -17.59 -9.07
C TYR A 164 3.75 -16.35 -9.98
N ASP A 165 4.62 -16.21 -10.99
CA ASP A 165 4.65 -15.05 -11.89
C ASP A 165 3.27 -14.71 -12.49
N LYS A 166 2.54 -15.72 -12.96
CA LYS A 166 1.18 -15.54 -13.52
C LYS A 166 0.13 -15.02 -12.51
N ARG A 167 0.48 -15.02 -11.22
CA ARG A 167 -0.38 -14.53 -10.12
C ARG A 167 -0.05 -13.10 -9.69
N LEU A 168 0.98 -12.50 -10.28
CA LEU A 168 1.46 -11.16 -9.91
C LEU A 168 1.47 -10.21 -11.12
N ASN A 169 1.12 -8.96 -10.90
CA ASN A 169 1.40 -7.86 -11.82
C ASN A 169 2.35 -6.89 -11.10
N TYR A 170 3.35 -6.39 -11.80
CA TYR A 170 4.44 -5.63 -11.18
C TYR A 170 4.34 -4.15 -11.48
N TRP A 171 4.49 -3.34 -10.45
CA TRP A 171 4.66 -1.89 -10.53
C TRP A 171 5.99 -1.50 -9.90
N VAL A 172 6.65 -0.47 -10.41
CA VAL A 172 8.00 -0.08 -9.97
C VAL A 172 8.14 1.43 -9.85
N ALA A 173 9.04 1.90 -8.98
CA ALA A 173 9.38 3.33 -8.92
C ALA A 173 10.02 3.83 -10.23
N PRO A 174 9.86 5.12 -10.60
CA PRO A 174 10.44 5.69 -11.82
C PRO A 174 11.93 5.43 -11.97
N ALA A 175 12.70 5.67 -10.91
CA ALA A 175 14.15 5.49 -10.91
C ALA A 175 14.57 4.02 -11.14
N LEU A 176 13.76 3.05 -10.72
CA LEU A 176 14.00 1.64 -10.99
C LEU A 176 13.65 1.30 -12.45
N TYR A 177 12.51 1.81 -12.96
CA TYR A 177 12.10 1.62 -14.35
C TYR A 177 13.16 2.12 -15.33
N GLU A 178 13.75 3.28 -15.06
CA GLU A 178 14.80 3.88 -15.91
C GLU A 178 16.07 3.03 -15.99
N LYS A 179 16.40 2.29 -14.92
CA LYS A 179 17.54 1.36 -14.85
C LYS A 179 17.29 0.01 -15.51
N MET A 180 16.04 -0.32 -15.85
CA MET A 180 15.69 -1.61 -16.47
C MET A 180 16.03 -1.63 -17.96
N ASP A 181 16.45 -2.81 -18.43
CA ASP A 181 16.48 -3.13 -19.85
C ASP A 181 15.08 -3.31 -20.44
N ILE A 182 14.99 -3.42 -21.77
CA ILE A 182 13.71 -3.54 -22.49
C ILE A 182 12.94 -4.81 -22.06
N ALA A 183 13.63 -5.91 -21.83
CA ALA A 183 12.99 -7.19 -21.44
C ALA A 183 12.28 -7.05 -20.10
N ARG A 184 12.95 -6.48 -19.09
CA ARG A 184 12.37 -6.26 -17.77
C ARG A 184 11.26 -5.21 -17.78
N ARG A 185 11.38 -4.14 -18.60
CA ARG A 185 10.28 -3.18 -18.80
C ARG A 185 9.03 -3.83 -19.37
N GLY A 186 9.19 -4.89 -20.16
CA GLY A 186 8.07 -5.69 -20.68
C GLY A 186 7.32 -6.49 -19.63
N LEU A 187 7.94 -6.79 -18.49
CA LEU A 187 7.33 -7.53 -17.39
C LEU A 187 6.44 -6.66 -16.50
N VAL A 188 6.69 -5.35 -16.44
CA VAL A 188 6.00 -4.47 -15.50
C VAL A 188 4.75 -3.82 -16.09
N SER A 189 3.73 -3.67 -15.27
CA SER A 189 2.48 -3.00 -15.60
C SER A 189 2.67 -1.49 -15.73
N GLY A 190 3.58 -0.91 -14.96
CA GLY A 190 3.87 0.51 -15.05
C GLY A 190 4.72 1.06 -13.90
N ILE A 191 4.67 2.38 -13.80
CA ILE A 191 5.41 3.17 -12.82
C ILE A 191 4.49 3.53 -11.67
N LYS A 192 4.97 3.35 -10.42
CA LYS A 192 4.29 3.73 -9.18
C LYS A 192 4.93 4.98 -8.59
N LEU A 193 4.11 5.97 -8.26
CA LEU A 193 4.48 7.19 -7.54
C LEU A 193 3.83 7.21 -6.15
N PHE A 194 4.44 7.93 -5.23
CA PHE A 194 3.87 8.30 -3.94
C PHE A 194 3.80 9.83 -3.90
N LEU A 195 2.60 10.42 -3.79
CA LEU A 195 2.41 11.87 -3.87
C LEU A 195 2.28 12.51 -2.51
N ASP A 196 1.70 11.79 -1.54
CA ASP A 196 1.57 12.25 -0.16
C ASP A 196 1.89 11.15 0.83
N GLY A 197 1.74 11.44 2.12
CA GLY A 197 1.88 10.48 3.19
C GLY A 197 0.58 9.76 3.52
N ALA A 198 0.43 9.31 4.78
CA ALA A 198 -0.69 8.48 5.22
C ALA A 198 -1.51 9.15 6.34
N VAL A 199 -2.76 8.68 6.53
CA VAL A 199 -3.61 9.10 7.65
C VAL A 199 -2.97 8.68 8.98
N GLY A 200 -2.42 7.47 9.03
CA GLY A 200 -1.76 6.93 10.22
C GLY A 200 -0.62 7.79 10.75
N SER A 201 0.15 8.40 9.86
CA SER A 201 1.28 9.29 10.19
C SER A 201 0.89 10.78 10.27
N ARG A 202 -0.38 11.14 10.05
CA ARG A 202 -0.87 12.54 9.97
C ARG A 202 -0.15 13.37 8.91
N SER A 203 0.21 12.77 7.78
CA SER A 203 0.95 13.38 6.69
C SER A 203 0.25 13.31 5.34
N ALA A 204 -0.89 12.63 5.23
CA ALA A 204 -1.75 12.72 4.06
C ALA A 204 -2.07 14.19 3.76
N ALA A 205 -2.05 14.57 2.48
CA ALA A 205 -2.24 15.96 2.06
C ALA A 205 -3.72 16.35 2.06
N ILE A 206 -4.30 16.46 3.27
CA ILE A 206 -5.65 16.94 3.49
C ILE A 206 -5.66 18.46 3.66
N GLU A 207 -6.73 19.11 3.21
CA GLU A 207 -6.91 20.57 3.32
C GLU A 207 -7.24 21.01 4.75
N GLY A 208 -8.05 20.22 5.45
CA GLY A 208 -8.54 20.53 6.78
C GLY A 208 -7.51 20.27 7.89
N PRO A 209 -7.81 20.77 9.09
CA PRO A 209 -6.87 20.61 10.19
C PRO A 209 -6.82 19.14 10.66
N TRP A 210 -5.63 18.70 10.99
CA TRP A 210 -5.43 17.52 11.82
C TRP A 210 -5.80 17.81 13.28
N ILE A 211 -6.38 16.86 13.98
CA ILE A 211 -6.47 16.92 15.45
C ILE A 211 -5.07 16.59 15.99
N GLY A 212 -4.49 17.54 16.72
CA GLY A 212 -3.10 17.43 17.18
C GLY A 212 -2.04 17.71 16.09
N PRO A 213 -0.77 17.39 16.31
CA PRO A 213 0.31 17.68 15.38
C PRO A 213 0.16 16.81 14.12
N GLY A 214 0.14 17.45 12.98
CA GLY A 214 0.07 16.82 11.66
C GLY A 214 0.28 17.88 10.59
N LYS A 215 0.76 17.49 9.43
CA LYS A 215 1.02 18.41 8.32
C LYS A 215 0.83 17.69 6.99
N ALA A 216 0.06 18.29 6.11
CA ALA A 216 -0.01 17.87 4.72
C ALA A 216 1.39 17.84 4.10
N MET A 217 1.74 16.72 3.50
CA MET A 217 3.03 16.50 2.88
C MET A 217 2.85 16.20 1.40
N PHE A 218 3.72 16.77 0.58
CA PHE A 218 3.84 16.46 -0.84
C PHE A 218 5.24 15.90 -1.10
N THR A 219 5.30 14.77 -1.77
CA THR A 219 6.58 14.15 -2.16
C THR A 219 7.28 14.92 -3.28
N TYR A 220 6.49 15.53 -4.17
CA TYR A 220 7.02 16.25 -5.35
C TYR A 220 6.46 17.66 -5.43
N ALA A 221 7.32 18.60 -5.84
CA ALA A 221 6.86 19.88 -6.38
C ALA A 221 6.15 19.65 -7.73
N ASP A 222 5.24 20.54 -8.12
CA ASP A 222 4.37 20.35 -9.30
C ASP A 222 5.16 20.22 -10.61
N ASP A 223 6.22 20.99 -10.78
CA ASP A 223 7.11 20.95 -11.95
C ASP A 223 7.90 19.63 -12.01
N VAL A 224 8.34 19.12 -10.88
CA VAL A 224 9.04 17.82 -10.77
C VAL A 224 8.08 16.68 -11.11
N LEU A 225 6.87 16.69 -10.53
CA LEU A 225 5.84 15.69 -10.84
C LEU A 225 5.52 15.69 -12.34
N LEU A 226 5.26 16.87 -12.92
CA LEU A 226 4.97 17.00 -14.34
C LEU A 226 6.12 16.49 -15.22
N ALA A 227 7.38 16.75 -14.85
CA ALA A 227 8.54 16.23 -15.56
C ALA A 227 8.62 14.68 -15.51
N ILE A 228 8.27 14.08 -14.37
CA ILE A 228 8.18 12.61 -14.23
C ILE A 228 7.06 12.06 -15.14
N LEU A 229 5.88 12.68 -15.14
CA LEU A 229 4.74 12.24 -15.95
C LEU A 229 5.03 12.35 -17.46
N ARG A 230 5.70 13.39 -17.91
CA ARG A 230 6.15 13.54 -19.32
C ARG A 230 7.06 12.38 -19.73
N ARG A 231 8.04 12.01 -18.88
CA ARG A 231 8.93 10.88 -19.16
C ARG A 231 8.17 9.55 -19.16
N ALA A 232 7.32 9.31 -18.16
CA ALA A 232 6.49 8.10 -18.08
C ALA A 232 5.56 7.97 -19.30
N GLY A 233 4.94 9.08 -19.74
CA GLY A 233 4.11 9.13 -20.94
C GLY A 233 4.89 8.88 -22.23
N ALA A 234 6.17 9.27 -22.30
CA ALA A 234 7.04 8.97 -23.43
C ALA A 234 7.38 7.46 -23.53
N TYR A 235 7.39 6.75 -22.40
CA TYR A 235 7.55 5.30 -22.39
C TYR A 235 6.26 4.54 -22.79
N GLY A 236 5.09 5.18 -22.76
CA GLY A 236 3.81 4.54 -23.03
C GLY A 236 3.44 3.44 -22.03
N THR A 237 3.99 3.49 -20.82
CA THR A 237 3.74 2.52 -19.75
C THR A 237 2.51 2.87 -18.93
N GLY A 238 2.10 2.00 -17.99
CA GLY A 238 1.09 2.35 -17.00
C GLY A 238 1.61 3.36 -15.98
N LEU A 239 0.70 4.12 -15.40
CA LEU A 239 0.96 5.05 -14.31
C LEU A 239 0.05 4.69 -13.13
N SER A 240 0.61 4.60 -11.94
CA SER A 240 -0.11 4.47 -10.68
C SER A 240 0.43 5.50 -9.70
N ALA A 241 -0.45 6.25 -9.02
CA ALA A 241 -0.07 7.28 -8.08
C ALA A 241 -0.83 7.13 -6.76
N HIS A 242 -0.10 6.91 -5.66
CA HIS A 242 -0.64 7.01 -4.32
C HIS A 242 -1.03 8.48 -4.05
N ALA A 243 -2.28 8.70 -3.70
CA ALA A 243 -2.82 10.00 -3.35
C ALA A 243 -4.01 9.82 -2.39
N ILE A 244 -3.81 10.07 -1.11
CA ILE A 244 -4.83 9.87 -0.06
C ILE A 244 -5.64 11.14 0.16
N GLY A 245 -4.96 12.25 0.43
CA GLY A 245 -5.59 13.54 0.70
C GLY A 245 -6.07 14.26 -0.56
N GLU A 246 -7.14 15.04 -0.42
CA GLU A 246 -7.72 15.79 -1.54
C GLU A 246 -6.74 16.74 -2.23
N LEU A 247 -5.75 17.26 -1.50
CA LEU A 247 -4.73 18.14 -2.10
C LEU A 247 -3.75 17.34 -2.98
N ALA A 248 -3.36 16.12 -2.59
CA ALA A 248 -2.53 15.25 -3.42
C ALA A 248 -3.29 14.73 -4.65
N ILE A 249 -4.58 14.42 -4.49
CA ILE A 249 -5.46 14.05 -5.60
C ILE A 249 -5.56 15.20 -6.60
N GLU A 250 -5.71 16.45 -6.12
CA GLU A 250 -5.73 17.65 -6.97
C GLU A 250 -4.41 17.82 -7.72
N GLN A 251 -3.27 17.67 -7.03
CA GLN A 251 -1.96 17.73 -7.65
C GLN A 251 -1.81 16.67 -8.76
N ALA A 252 -2.24 15.43 -8.48
CA ALA A 252 -2.21 14.34 -9.44
C ALA A 252 -3.04 14.67 -10.70
N LEU A 253 -4.31 15.05 -10.51
CA LEU A 253 -5.23 15.35 -11.60
C LEU A 253 -4.70 16.50 -12.47
N SER A 254 -4.29 17.61 -11.84
CA SER A 254 -3.77 18.77 -12.55
C SER A 254 -2.51 18.44 -13.38
N ALA A 255 -1.57 17.67 -12.80
CA ALA A 255 -0.36 17.27 -13.51
C ALA A 255 -0.66 16.27 -14.65
N ILE A 256 -1.59 15.32 -14.46
CA ILE A 256 -2.01 14.36 -15.49
C ILE A 256 -2.71 15.09 -16.65
N GLU A 257 -3.62 16.02 -16.37
CA GLU A 257 -4.31 16.83 -17.38
C GLU A 257 -3.33 17.60 -18.28
N VAL A 258 -2.31 18.21 -17.66
CA VAL A 258 -1.27 18.93 -18.42
C VAL A 258 -0.46 17.95 -19.26
N ALA A 259 0.04 16.86 -18.68
CA ALA A 259 0.85 15.88 -19.41
C ALA A 259 0.09 15.27 -20.59
N VAL A 260 -1.18 14.87 -20.41
CA VAL A 260 -2.03 14.30 -21.48
C VAL A 260 -2.29 15.34 -22.57
N ARG A 261 -2.58 16.59 -22.23
CA ARG A 261 -2.76 17.69 -23.19
C ARG A 261 -1.50 17.94 -24.01
N GLU A 262 -0.33 17.76 -23.43
CA GLU A 262 0.96 17.87 -24.10
C GLU A 262 1.34 16.64 -24.93
N GLY A 263 0.51 15.60 -24.93
CA GLY A 263 0.69 14.42 -25.76
C GLY A 263 1.26 13.19 -25.05
N ALA A 264 1.45 13.23 -23.71
CA ALA A 264 1.82 12.04 -22.97
C ALA A 264 0.79 10.93 -23.19
N ARG A 265 1.25 9.68 -23.30
CA ARG A 265 0.40 8.50 -23.50
C ARG A 265 0.68 7.49 -22.39
N PHE A 266 -0.37 7.01 -21.76
CA PHE A 266 -0.29 5.98 -20.74
C PHE A 266 -1.15 4.77 -21.15
N ARG A 267 -0.67 3.56 -20.89
CA ARG A 267 -1.46 2.34 -21.11
C ARG A 267 -2.66 2.28 -20.18
N THR A 268 -2.49 2.74 -18.95
CA THR A 268 -3.51 2.94 -17.93
C THR A 268 -3.04 4.01 -16.96
N ILE A 269 -3.97 4.72 -16.35
CA ILE A 269 -3.69 5.64 -15.25
C ILE A 269 -4.52 5.19 -14.06
N ARG A 270 -3.87 5.00 -12.91
CA ARG A 270 -4.52 4.64 -11.65
C ARG A 270 -4.21 5.69 -10.59
N LEU A 271 -5.20 6.04 -9.79
CA LEU A 271 -5.02 6.71 -8.51
C LEU A 271 -5.32 5.71 -7.40
N GLU A 272 -4.36 5.54 -6.51
CA GLU A 272 -4.44 4.61 -5.40
C GLU A 272 -4.94 5.31 -4.15
N HIS A 273 -5.71 4.60 -3.34
CA HIS A 273 -6.33 5.02 -2.09
C HIS A 273 -7.47 6.01 -2.29
N VAL A 274 -7.22 7.22 -2.73
CA VAL A 274 -8.17 8.32 -2.96
C VAL A 274 -9.21 8.49 -1.85
N GLN A 275 -8.80 8.28 -0.58
CA GLN A 275 -9.70 8.20 0.56
C GLN A 275 -10.57 9.46 0.72
N TYR A 276 -10.02 10.63 0.37
CA TYR A 276 -10.71 11.92 0.55
C TYR A 276 -11.06 12.63 -0.76
N ILE A 277 -11.20 11.87 -1.84
CA ILE A 277 -11.64 12.42 -3.14
C ILE A 277 -13.01 13.11 -3.01
N ASP A 278 -13.12 14.31 -3.58
CA ASP A 278 -14.41 14.99 -3.70
C ASP A 278 -15.12 14.68 -5.04
N VAL A 279 -16.38 15.11 -5.15
CA VAL A 279 -17.21 14.83 -6.33
C VAL A 279 -16.67 15.47 -7.60
N ASN A 280 -16.03 16.64 -7.53
CA ASN A 280 -15.50 17.33 -8.70
C ASN A 280 -14.21 16.66 -9.18
N GLN A 281 -13.34 16.29 -8.24
CA GLN A 281 -12.15 15.50 -8.52
C GLN A 281 -12.50 14.13 -9.12
N ALA A 282 -13.53 13.48 -8.56
CA ALA A 282 -14.01 12.20 -9.06
C ALA A 282 -14.55 12.29 -10.51
N ARG A 283 -15.31 13.35 -10.85
CA ARG A 283 -15.76 13.59 -12.23
C ARG A 283 -14.60 13.82 -13.19
N ARG A 284 -13.62 14.65 -12.79
CA ARG A 284 -12.39 14.87 -13.59
C ARG A 284 -11.60 13.57 -13.81
N ALA A 285 -11.45 12.75 -12.76
CA ALA A 285 -10.80 11.45 -12.87
C ALA A 285 -11.54 10.54 -13.87
N LYS A 286 -12.88 10.52 -13.80
CA LYS A 286 -13.74 9.77 -14.72
C LYS A 286 -13.59 10.24 -16.17
N ASP A 287 -13.63 11.54 -16.41
CA ASP A 287 -13.47 12.17 -17.73
C ASP A 287 -12.09 11.87 -18.36
N LEU A 288 -11.06 11.76 -17.53
CA LEU A 288 -9.70 11.38 -17.94
C LEU A 288 -9.51 9.86 -18.14
N GLY A 289 -10.54 9.04 -17.86
CA GLY A 289 -10.43 7.60 -17.92
C GLY A 289 -9.50 7.00 -16.85
N ILE A 290 -9.35 7.68 -15.72
CA ILE A 290 -8.53 7.22 -14.60
C ILE A 290 -9.27 6.11 -13.85
N VAL A 291 -8.57 5.05 -13.52
CA VAL A 291 -9.04 3.96 -12.66
C VAL A 291 -8.74 4.31 -11.20
N LEU A 292 -9.74 4.25 -10.34
CA LEU A 292 -9.55 4.38 -8.89
C LEU A 292 -9.27 3.01 -8.28
N SER A 293 -8.20 2.89 -7.49
CA SER A 293 -7.83 1.65 -6.80
C SER A 293 -7.84 1.92 -5.30
N MET A 294 -8.87 1.42 -4.63
CA MET A 294 -9.20 1.79 -3.26
C MET A 294 -9.08 0.59 -2.31
N GLN A 295 -9.02 0.88 -1.02
CA GLN A 295 -8.90 -0.13 0.02
C GLN A 295 -10.14 -0.11 0.91
N PRO A 296 -11.10 -1.06 0.71
CA PRO A 296 -12.28 -1.14 1.58
C PRO A 296 -11.96 -1.34 3.06
N ASN A 297 -10.83 -1.99 3.37
CA ASN A 297 -10.33 -2.16 4.73
C ASN A 297 -9.97 -0.83 5.41
N PHE A 298 -9.54 0.22 4.67
CA PHE A 298 -9.24 1.55 5.22
C PHE A 298 -10.51 2.35 5.61
N THR A 299 -11.69 1.79 5.36
CA THR A 299 -12.94 2.34 5.91
C THR A 299 -12.93 2.35 7.45
N SER A 300 -12.14 1.44 8.09
CA SER A 300 -11.91 1.44 9.54
C SER A 300 -11.27 2.72 10.08
N ASP A 301 -10.55 3.49 9.24
CA ASP A 301 -9.94 4.76 9.64
C ASP A 301 -10.98 5.75 10.19
N SER A 302 -12.24 5.60 9.77
CA SER A 302 -13.38 6.38 10.31
C SER A 302 -13.72 6.08 11.76
N ILE A 303 -13.19 4.98 12.32
CA ILE A 303 -13.35 4.58 13.72
C ILE A 303 -12.00 4.70 14.44
N ASP A 304 -10.94 4.20 13.80
CA ASP A 304 -9.63 4.04 14.43
C ASP A 304 -8.88 5.36 14.59
N TYR A 305 -9.21 6.38 13.77
CA TYR A 305 -8.47 7.65 13.72
C TYR A 305 -9.26 8.88 14.21
N THR A 306 -10.17 8.67 15.14
CA THR A 306 -10.92 9.76 15.83
C THR A 306 -10.01 10.69 16.65
N ASP A 307 -8.80 10.26 16.96
CA ASP A 307 -7.77 11.04 17.65
C ASP A 307 -7.02 12.01 16.73
N ARG A 308 -7.20 11.91 15.41
CA ARG A 308 -6.42 12.67 14.42
C ARG A 308 -7.24 13.33 13.32
N LEU A 309 -8.43 12.83 13.04
CA LEU A 309 -9.32 13.33 12.00
C LEU A 309 -10.55 14.00 12.61
N THR A 310 -10.97 15.12 12.04
CA THR A 310 -12.24 15.74 12.40
C THR A 310 -13.42 14.87 11.94
N GLU A 311 -14.59 15.05 12.55
CA GLU A 311 -15.80 14.28 12.19
C GLU A 311 -16.15 14.40 10.70
N SER A 312 -15.88 15.54 10.09
CA SER A 312 -16.09 15.78 8.66
C SER A 312 -15.22 14.84 7.81
N TYR A 313 -13.96 14.63 8.17
CA TYR A 313 -13.07 13.68 7.47
C TYR A 313 -13.42 12.23 7.74
N LEU A 314 -13.79 11.88 8.98
CA LEU A 314 -14.27 10.53 9.31
C LEU A 314 -15.46 10.11 8.43
N LYS A 315 -16.40 11.05 8.18
CA LYS A 315 -17.57 10.82 7.31
C LYS A 315 -17.26 10.78 5.83
N ARG A 316 -16.21 11.46 5.38
CA ARG A 316 -15.79 11.55 3.97
C ARG A 316 -14.84 10.45 3.55
N ASN A 317 -14.25 9.71 4.49
CA ASN A 317 -13.34 8.62 4.20
C ASN A 317 -14.01 7.58 3.31
N ASN A 318 -13.33 7.14 2.24
CA ASN A 318 -13.82 6.14 1.30
C ASN A 318 -15.27 6.39 0.81
N PRO A 319 -15.54 7.44 0.03
CA PRO A 319 -16.90 7.86 -0.33
C PRO A 319 -17.49 6.99 -1.46
N PHE A 320 -17.57 5.66 -1.24
CA PHE A 320 -17.96 4.69 -2.28
C PHE A 320 -19.31 5.00 -2.90
N ARG A 321 -20.32 5.41 -2.10
CA ARG A 321 -21.64 5.71 -2.65
C ARG A 321 -21.64 6.92 -3.57
N MET A 322 -20.90 7.97 -3.22
CA MET A 322 -20.73 9.14 -4.09
C MET A 322 -20.06 8.73 -5.42
N LEU A 323 -19.00 7.92 -5.34
CA LEU A 323 -18.28 7.46 -6.54
C LEU A 323 -19.17 6.59 -7.46
N ILE A 324 -19.94 5.65 -6.89
CA ILE A 324 -20.76 4.71 -7.66
C ILE A 324 -22.07 5.37 -8.08
N ASP A 325 -22.83 5.96 -7.13
CA ASP A 325 -24.20 6.38 -7.39
C ASP A 325 -24.31 7.74 -8.06
N GLU A 326 -23.35 8.69 -7.78
CA GLU A 326 -23.42 10.05 -8.32
C GLU A 326 -22.47 10.27 -9.50
N VAL A 327 -21.26 9.67 -9.48
CA VAL A 327 -20.26 9.85 -10.54
C VAL A 327 -20.30 8.72 -11.56
N GLY A 328 -20.76 7.53 -11.15
CA GLY A 328 -20.95 6.39 -12.02
C GLY A 328 -19.69 5.55 -12.23
N PHE A 329 -18.78 5.50 -11.23
CA PHE A 329 -17.70 4.51 -11.24
C PHE A 329 -18.27 3.11 -11.07
N GLU A 330 -17.71 2.14 -11.79
CA GLU A 330 -18.19 0.76 -11.79
C GLU A 330 -17.12 -0.16 -11.18
N PRO A 331 -17.39 -0.80 -10.01
CA PRO A 331 -16.51 -1.80 -9.44
C PRO A 331 -16.14 -2.90 -10.44
N GLY A 332 -14.86 -3.19 -10.60
CA GLY A 332 -14.31 -4.16 -11.55
C GLY A 332 -14.02 -3.61 -12.95
N ARG A 333 -14.43 -2.39 -13.26
CA ARG A 333 -14.10 -1.73 -14.53
C ARG A 333 -13.14 -0.55 -14.36
N ASP A 334 -13.56 0.45 -13.64
CA ASP A 334 -12.81 1.69 -13.39
C ASP A 334 -12.72 2.04 -11.89
N MET A 335 -13.21 1.14 -11.03
CA MET A 335 -12.97 1.12 -9.60
C MET A 335 -12.49 -0.28 -9.19
N LEU A 336 -11.28 -0.35 -8.66
CA LEU A 336 -10.63 -1.59 -8.23
C LEU A 336 -10.46 -1.58 -6.72
N PHE A 337 -10.40 -2.79 -6.11
CA PHE A 337 -10.15 -2.93 -4.68
C PHE A 337 -8.94 -3.79 -4.39
N GLY A 338 -8.20 -3.42 -3.34
CA GLY A 338 -7.05 -4.14 -2.83
C GLY A 338 -6.92 -3.98 -1.32
N SER A 339 -6.01 -4.73 -0.71
CA SER A 339 -5.85 -4.73 0.75
C SER A 339 -4.73 -3.82 1.25
N ASP A 340 -3.76 -3.52 0.40
CA ASP A 340 -2.46 -2.94 0.79
C ASP A 340 -1.70 -3.83 1.82
N GLY A 341 -2.14 -5.08 2.00
CA GLY A 341 -1.63 -5.99 3.02
C GLY A 341 -2.00 -5.61 4.46
N MET A 342 -2.99 -4.72 4.68
CA MET A 342 -3.27 -4.11 5.98
C MET A 342 -4.76 -4.21 6.40
N PRO A 343 -5.22 -5.39 6.85
CA PRO A 343 -4.58 -6.69 6.77
C PRO A 343 -4.81 -7.40 5.43
N ASP A 344 -4.00 -8.42 5.18
CA ASP A 344 -4.20 -9.35 4.07
C ASP A 344 -5.56 -10.06 4.13
N GLY A 345 -6.10 -10.40 2.95
CA GLY A 345 -7.29 -11.23 2.80
C GLY A 345 -8.61 -10.49 2.73
N ILE A 346 -9.66 -11.24 2.38
CA ILE A 346 -10.97 -10.64 2.06
C ILE A 346 -11.86 -10.41 3.29
N ALA A 347 -11.68 -11.15 4.38
CA ALA A 347 -12.62 -11.12 5.51
C ALA A 347 -12.75 -9.74 6.15
N TYR A 348 -11.61 -9.07 6.40
CA TYR A 348 -11.61 -7.73 7.00
C TYR A 348 -12.16 -6.69 6.04
N ALA A 349 -11.70 -6.68 4.79
CA ALA A 349 -12.22 -5.78 3.76
C ALA A 349 -13.73 -5.94 3.57
N ALA A 350 -14.24 -7.19 3.54
CA ALA A 350 -15.67 -7.47 3.46
C ALA A 350 -16.44 -6.99 4.70
N THR A 351 -15.86 -7.12 5.89
CA THR A 351 -16.46 -6.59 7.12
C THR A 351 -16.62 -5.08 7.03
N GLN A 352 -15.57 -4.37 6.67
CA GLN A 352 -15.59 -2.91 6.57
C GLN A 352 -16.50 -2.41 5.43
N ALA A 353 -16.54 -3.14 4.31
CA ALA A 353 -17.37 -2.79 3.16
C ALA A 353 -18.88 -2.99 3.44
N LEU A 354 -19.26 -4.10 4.08
CA LEU A 354 -20.67 -4.43 4.31
C LEU A 354 -21.23 -3.74 5.55
N PHE A 355 -20.40 -3.48 6.55
CA PHE A 355 -20.79 -2.94 7.85
C PHE A 355 -20.03 -1.69 8.27
N PRO A 356 -19.87 -0.68 7.39
CA PRO A 356 -19.11 0.53 7.72
C PRO A 356 -19.77 1.35 8.83
N ALA A 357 -19.01 2.32 9.37
CA ALA A 357 -19.51 3.28 10.33
C ALA A 357 -20.53 4.25 9.71
N TYR A 358 -20.33 4.64 8.46
CA TYR A 358 -21.18 5.57 7.73
C TYR A 358 -21.79 4.95 6.47
N PRO A 359 -23.09 5.18 6.20
CA PRO A 359 -23.76 4.61 5.01
C PRO A 359 -23.10 4.96 3.67
N SER A 360 -22.47 6.14 3.58
CA SER A 360 -21.73 6.61 2.38
C SER A 360 -20.56 5.69 1.98
N GLN A 361 -20.07 4.89 2.90
CA GLN A 361 -18.93 3.99 2.74
C GLN A 361 -19.36 2.55 2.41
N ARG A 362 -20.66 2.27 2.37
CA ARG A 362 -21.17 0.91 2.21
C ARG A 362 -21.00 0.42 0.78
N LEU A 363 -20.52 -0.81 0.64
CA LEU A 363 -20.57 -1.59 -0.59
C LEU A 363 -21.50 -2.79 -0.40
N SER A 364 -22.11 -3.27 -1.48
CA SER A 364 -22.68 -4.61 -1.53
C SER A 364 -21.57 -5.65 -1.68
N LEU A 365 -21.89 -6.93 -1.40
CA LEU A 365 -20.93 -8.01 -1.62
C LEU A 365 -20.55 -8.13 -3.11
N ASP A 366 -21.52 -7.96 -4.00
CA ASP A 366 -21.30 -8.04 -5.46
C ASP A 366 -20.36 -6.93 -5.93
N GLU A 367 -20.54 -5.70 -5.46
CA GLU A 367 -19.64 -4.57 -5.76
C GLU A 367 -18.22 -4.83 -5.22
N LEU A 368 -18.11 -5.37 -4.01
CA LEU A 368 -16.81 -5.73 -3.41
C LEU A 368 -16.10 -6.80 -4.25
N VAL A 369 -16.79 -7.89 -4.57
CA VAL A 369 -16.24 -8.99 -5.36
C VAL A 369 -15.89 -8.53 -6.78
N ALA A 370 -16.72 -7.71 -7.41
CA ALA A 370 -16.43 -7.13 -8.71
C ALA A 370 -15.18 -6.27 -8.69
N GLY A 371 -15.04 -5.39 -7.68
CA GLY A 371 -13.89 -4.49 -7.56
C GLY A 371 -12.56 -5.19 -7.29
N TYR A 372 -12.56 -6.28 -6.53
CA TYR A 372 -11.39 -7.15 -6.42
C TYR A 372 -11.12 -7.89 -7.74
N GLY A 373 -12.17 -8.42 -8.38
CA GLY A 373 -12.06 -9.27 -9.57
C GLY A 373 -11.60 -10.68 -9.23
N THR A 374 -11.67 -11.56 -10.25
CA THR A 374 -11.26 -12.96 -10.10
C THR A 374 -9.75 -13.12 -10.17
N ALA A 375 -9.20 -14.00 -9.34
CA ALA A 375 -7.77 -14.32 -9.31
C ALA A 375 -7.23 -14.75 -10.69
N LYS A 376 -6.00 -14.37 -10.98
CA LYS A 376 -5.24 -14.73 -12.18
C LYS A 376 -4.26 -15.86 -11.88
N GLY A 377 -3.99 -16.73 -12.85
CA GLY A 377 -2.99 -17.79 -12.71
C GLY A 377 -3.33 -18.91 -11.71
N VAL A 378 -4.51 -18.85 -11.07
CA VAL A 378 -4.99 -19.85 -10.13
C VAL A 378 -6.53 -19.84 -10.12
N SER A 379 -7.14 -21.01 -9.91
CA SER A 379 -8.59 -21.15 -9.79
C SER A 379 -8.99 -21.76 -8.46
N GLY A 380 -10.19 -21.42 -7.99
CA GLY A 380 -10.73 -21.91 -6.74
C GLY A 380 -11.82 -20.98 -6.21
N THR A 381 -12.35 -21.31 -5.05
CA THR A 381 -13.38 -20.54 -4.38
C THR A 381 -13.05 -20.35 -2.90
N VAL A 382 -13.62 -19.30 -2.31
CA VAL A 382 -13.62 -19.07 -0.88
C VAL A 382 -15.04 -18.95 -0.38
N THR A 383 -15.32 -19.54 0.78
CA THR A 383 -16.62 -19.46 1.44
C THR A 383 -16.55 -18.43 2.56
N LEU A 384 -17.48 -17.48 2.52
CA LEU A 384 -17.63 -16.41 3.49
C LEU A 384 -18.84 -16.66 4.36
N ASP A 385 -18.67 -16.54 5.68
CA ASP A 385 -19.75 -16.46 6.64
C ASP A 385 -19.97 -15.00 7.03
N ILE A 386 -21.16 -14.49 6.71
CA ILE A 386 -21.61 -13.12 6.97
C ILE A 386 -22.55 -13.16 8.16
N ASP A 387 -22.15 -12.55 9.25
CA ASP A 387 -22.93 -12.42 10.47
C ASP A 387 -23.44 -10.98 10.61
N ASP A 388 -24.74 -10.79 10.33
CA ASP A 388 -25.39 -9.48 10.41
C ASP A 388 -25.55 -9.00 11.85
N THR A 389 -25.61 -9.93 12.84
CA THR A 389 -25.75 -9.59 14.25
C THR A 389 -24.43 -9.05 14.81
N GLU A 390 -23.35 -9.79 14.56
CA GLU A 390 -21.99 -9.39 14.98
C GLU A 390 -21.36 -8.37 14.01
N ARG A 391 -22.04 -8.07 12.90
CA ARG A 391 -21.55 -7.19 11.82
C ARG A 391 -20.14 -7.55 11.37
N ARG A 392 -19.93 -8.82 11.08
CA ARG A 392 -18.61 -9.38 10.75
C ARG A 392 -18.69 -10.39 9.62
N VAL A 393 -17.62 -10.42 8.82
CA VAL A 393 -17.39 -11.46 7.83
C VAL A 393 -16.17 -12.29 8.23
N SER A 394 -16.26 -13.60 8.04
CA SER A 394 -15.15 -14.53 8.25
C SER A 394 -15.03 -15.48 7.06
N VAL A 395 -13.83 -16.00 6.82
CA VAL A 395 -13.60 -17.09 5.86
C VAL A 395 -13.78 -18.40 6.59
N SER A 396 -14.70 -19.25 6.12
CA SER A 396 -14.98 -20.57 6.69
C SER A 396 -14.42 -21.73 5.86
N GLY A 397 -13.95 -21.49 4.66
CA GLY A 397 -13.31 -22.52 3.85
C GLY A 397 -12.82 -22.00 2.50
N THR A 398 -11.87 -22.76 1.94
CA THR A 398 -11.40 -22.57 0.56
C THR A 398 -11.48 -23.91 -0.19
N SER A 399 -11.84 -23.88 -1.46
CA SER A 399 -11.79 -25.07 -2.30
C SER A 399 -10.34 -25.48 -2.62
N PRO A 400 -10.13 -26.74 -3.04
CA PRO A 400 -8.85 -27.13 -3.59
C PRO A 400 -8.45 -26.18 -4.73
N VAL A 401 -7.27 -25.59 -4.61
CA VAL A 401 -6.73 -24.65 -5.58
C VAL A 401 -5.93 -25.43 -6.61
N ARG A 402 -6.15 -25.12 -7.89
CA ARG A 402 -5.34 -25.66 -8.99
C ARG A 402 -4.62 -24.51 -9.68
N LEU A 403 -3.31 -24.62 -9.81
CA LEU A 403 -2.56 -23.72 -10.68
C LEU A 403 -3.04 -23.91 -12.12
N ALA A 404 -3.32 -22.80 -12.80
CA ALA A 404 -3.58 -22.87 -14.23
C ALA A 404 -2.28 -23.31 -14.96
N PRO A 405 -2.38 -24.18 -15.97
CA PRO A 405 -1.24 -24.68 -16.71
C PRO A 405 -0.49 -23.57 -17.48
#